data_e2edcb7d99f0000770ce6b70ad1327af
#
_entry.id   e2edcb7d99f0000770ce6b70ad1327af
#
_cell.length_a   1.000
_cell.length_b   1.000
_cell.length_c   1.000
_cell.angle_alpha   90.00
_cell.angle_beta   90.00
_cell.angle_gamma   90.00
#
_symmetry.space_group_name_H-M   'P 1'
#
loop_
_entity.id
_entity.type
_entity.pdbx_description
1 polymer ?
#
loop_
_entity_poly.entity_id
_entity_poly.type
_entity_poly.pdbx_seq_one_letter_code
_entity_poly.pdbx_strand_id
1 'polypeptide(L)'
;GLGPTKDDITKKTLAEMFGSELIPNQTVSDHVKRMLEERGIEFNDLNRGQALVPACCTVLFNAHGTAPGMWFERGGKVVVSLPGVPYEMEHLMQDEVMPRLKAHFELRQIVHRTMITAGLPESMLAKAIEAWENALPPYLKLAYLPNPGAVRLRLSAYEVEGESVSKEIERQFEALRRIIPHNIIGYETATMQELIHQLLTERRQTLATAESCTGGTIAARFTAMPGASAYFLCGVVSYSNASKQAVL
;
A
#
# COMPACT_ATOMS: atom_id res chain seq x y z
N GLY A 1 -12.03 11.30 15.99
CA GLY A 1 -11.28 10.08 16.19
C GLY A 1 -11.99 9.05 17.07
N LEU A 2 -11.32 7.95 17.36
CA LEU A 2 -11.78 6.85 18.23
C LEU A 2 -11.08 6.85 19.61
N GLY A 3 -10.26 7.84 19.87
CA GLY A 3 -9.50 7.99 21.12
C GLY A 3 -10.34 8.42 22.32
N PRO A 4 -9.68 8.73 23.47
CA PRO A 4 -10.35 9.05 24.71
C PRO A 4 -10.66 10.54 24.89
N THR A 5 -10.32 11.39 23.93
CA THR A 5 -10.42 12.84 24.09
C THR A 5 -11.78 13.40 23.68
N LYS A 6 -12.10 14.63 24.10
CA LYS A 6 -13.43 15.22 23.88
C LYS A 6 -13.76 15.50 22.42
N ASP A 7 -12.76 15.60 21.56
CA ASP A 7 -12.86 15.74 20.11
C ASP A 7 -13.05 14.40 19.38
N ASP A 8 -12.97 13.28 20.10
CA ASP A 8 -13.20 11.93 19.57
C ASP A 8 -14.68 11.57 19.53
N ILE A 9 -15.44 12.24 18.66
CA ILE A 9 -16.90 12.11 18.55
C ILE A 9 -17.38 10.95 17.68
N THR A 10 -16.50 10.27 16.96
CA THR A 10 -16.85 9.27 15.94
C THR A 10 -17.75 8.15 16.46
N LYS A 11 -17.47 7.59 17.65
CA LYS A 11 -18.29 6.53 18.25
C LYS A 11 -19.73 7.00 18.53
N LYS A 12 -19.86 8.21 19.07
CA LYS A 12 -21.16 8.82 19.39
C LYS A 12 -21.95 9.08 18.12
N THR A 13 -21.32 9.67 17.10
CA THR A 13 -21.95 9.96 15.81
C THR A 13 -22.39 8.68 15.10
N LEU A 14 -21.58 7.62 15.15
CA LEU A 14 -21.95 6.32 14.56
C LEU A 14 -23.09 5.67 15.35
N ALA A 15 -23.08 5.73 16.68
CA ALA A 15 -24.20 5.25 17.49
C ALA A 15 -25.50 5.97 17.13
N GLU A 16 -25.50 7.30 17.04
CA GLU A 16 -26.64 8.11 16.62
C GLU A 16 -27.09 7.75 15.19
N MET A 17 -26.16 7.65 14.23
CA MET A 17 -26.45 7.32 12.84
C MET A 17 -27.11 5.94 12.69
N PHE A 18 -26.70 4.99 13.51
CA PHE A 18 -27.26 3.63 13.50
C PHE A 18 -28.41 3.41 14.47
N GLY A 19 -28.83 4.45 15.22
CA GLY A 19 -29.91 4.37 16.20
C GLY A 19 -29.59 3.43 17.37
N SER A 20 -28.36 3.45 17.83
CA SER A 20 -27.81 2.57 18.86
C SER A 20 -27.30 3.35 20.05
N GLU A 21 -27.24 2.72 21.19
CA GLU A 21 -26.61 3.26 22.40
C GLU A 21 -25.16 2.77 22.52
N LEU A 22 -24.36 3.49 23.30
CA LEU A 22 -22.99 3.08 23.64
C LEU A 22 -23.05 2.16 24.88
N ILE A 23 -22.51 0.95 24.73
CA ILE A 23 -22.41 -0.04 25.79
C ILE A 23 -20.96 -0.40 26.07
N PRO A 24 -20.61 -0.78 27.33
CA PRO A 24 -19.28 -1.25 27.64
C PRO A 24 -19.01 -2.62 27.00
N ASN A 25 -17.83 -2.77 26.40
CA ASN A 25 -17.34 -4.05 25.90
C ASN A 25 -16.23 -4.56 26.82
N GLN A 26 -16.48 -5.71 27.49
CA GLN A 26 -15.57 -6.24 28.50
C GLN A 26 -14.23 -6.64 27.90
N THR A 27 -14.20 -7.28 26.74
CA THR A 27 -12.95 -7.70 26.06
C THR A 27 -12.06 -6.51 25.73
N VAL A 28 -12.66 -5.42 25.24
CA VAL A 28 -11.92 -4.17 24.97
C VAL A 28 -11.43 -3.55 26.28
N SER A 29 -12.27 -3.52 27.33
CA SER A 29 -11.89 -2.98 28.63
C SER A 29 -10.69 -3.70 29.24
N ASP A 30 -10.70 -5.02 29.23
CA ASP A 30 -9.63 -5.86 29.77
C ASP A 30 -8.33 -5.69 28.96
N HIS A 31 -8.45 -5.57 27.65
CA HIS A 31 -7.31 -5.31 26.77
C HIS A 31 -6.68 -3.95 27.05
N VAL A 32 -7.49 -2.89 27.09
CA VAL A 32 -7.02 -1.52 27.38
C VAL A 32 -6.34 -1.46 28.73
N LYS A 33 -6.96 -2.08 29.74
CA LYS A 33 -6.40 -2.14 31.10
C LYS A 33 -5.03 -2.80 31.11
N ARG A 34 -4.89 -3.98 30.50
CA ARG A 34 -3.61 -4.70 30.40
C ARG A 34 -2.54 -3.88 29.69
N MET A 35 -2.85 -3.28 28.52
CA MET A 35 -1.90 -2.46 27.78
C MET A 35 -1.39 -1.24 28.56
N LEU A 36 -2.24 -0.63 29.38
CA LEU A 36 -1.86 0.50 30.21
C LEU A 36 -1.01 0.06 31.41
N GLU A 37 -1.40 -1.04 32.07
CA GLU A 37 -0.64 -1.63 33.18
C GLU A 37 0.79 -2.01 32.77
N GLU A 38 0.96 -2.62 31.59
CA GLU A 38 2.27 -2.95 31.01
C GLU A 38 3.16 -1.72 30.78
N ARG A 39 2.54 -0.54 30.60
CA ARG A 39 3.24 0.75 30.45
C ARG A 39 3.34 1.55 31.73
N GLY A 40 2.90 1.01 32.86
CA GLY A 40 2.87 1.70 34.16
C GLY A 40 1.89 2.87 34.20
N ILE A 41 0.85 2.86 33.35
CA ILE A 41 -0.18 3.92 33.29
C ILE A 41 -1.42 3.44 34.02
N GLU A 42 -1.97 4.30 34.89
CA GLU A 42 -3.19 4.00 35.65
C GLU A 42 -4.42 4.00 34.72
N PHE A 43 -5.27 2.98 34.90
CA PHE A 43 -6.54 2.87 34.17
C PHE A 43 -7.60 3.78 34.83
N ASN A 44 -7.85 4.93 34.19
CA ASN A 44 -8.77 5.97 34.67
C ASN A 44 -10.11 5.97 33.89
N ASP A 45 -11.02 6.88 34.27
CA ASP A 45 -12.35 6.96 33.64
C ASP A 45 -12.32 7.33 32.15
N LEU A 46 -11.32 8.09 31.67
CA LEU A 46 -11.14 8.38 30.24
C LEU A 46 -10.80 7.10 29.48
N ASN A 47 -9.98 6.25 30.06
CA ASN A 47 -9.62 4.96 29.48
C ASN A 47 -10.80 3.97 29.46
N ARG A 48 -11.67 4.02 30.50
CA ARG A 48 -12.94 3.25 30.52
C ARG A 48 -13.85 3.65 29.37
N GLY A 49 -13.88 4.94 29.01
CA GLY A 49 -14.62 5.44 27.85
C GLY A 49 -14.18 4.84 26.50
N GLN A 50 -12.93 4.38 26.39
CA GLN A 50 -12.44 3.70 25.20
C GLN A 50 -13.10 2.34 24.97
N ALA A 51 -13.54 1.67 26.01
CA ALA A 51 -14.26 0.40 25.94
C ALA A 51 -15.75 0.53 25.61
N LEU A 52 -16.28 1.76 25.53
CA LEU A 52 -17.65 1.98 25.07
C LEU A 52 -17.72 1.84 23.55
N VAL A 53 -18.65 1.03 23.07
CA VAL A 53 -18.90 0.80 21.65
C VAL A 53 -20.40 0.80 21.36
N PRO A 54 -20.86 1.18 20.14
CA PRO A 54 -22.26 1.06 19.76
C PRO A 54 -22.76 -0.38 19.89
N ALA A 55 -23.90 -0.59 20.55
CA ALA A 55 -24.46 -1.92 20.78
C ALA A 55 -24.74 -2.72 19.50
N CYS A 56 -24.98 -2.01 18.38
CA CYS A 56 -25.28 -2.61 17.08
C CYS A 56 -24.03 -2.98 16.28
N CYS A 57 -22.82 -2.65 16.74
CA CYS A 57 -21.60 -2.95 15.98
C CYS A 57 -20.99 -4.30 16.38
N THR A 58 -20.33 -4.94 15.43
CA THR A 58 -19.36 -5.98 15.74
C THR A 58 -18.02 -5.33 16.01
N VAL A 59 -17.45 -5.57 17.19
CA VAL A 59 -16.14 -5.05 17.56
C VAL A 59 -15.05 -5.78 16.79
N LEU A 60 -14.16 -5.00 16.13
CA LEU A 60 -12.94 -5.51 15.54
C LEU A 60 -11.81 -5.31 16.54
N PHE A 61 -11.23 -6.40 16.99
CA PHE A 61 -10.25 -6.39 18.07
C PHE A 61 -8.91 -5.80 17.61
N ASN A 62 -8.49 -4.70 18.24
CA ASN A 62 -7.22 -4.06 17.95
C ASN A 62 -6.13 -4.58 18.90
N ALA A 63 -5.32 -5.52 18.44
CA ALA A 63 -4.21 -6.07 19.23
C ALA A 63 -3.06 -5.07 19.46
N HIS A 64 -2.98 -4.01 18.66
CA HIS A 64 -1.86 -3.07 18.61
C HIS A 64 -2.12 -1.71 19.25
N GLY A 65 -3.36 -1.45 19.64
CA GLY A 65 -3.77 -0.17 20.24
C GLY A 65 -4.98 -0.27 21.15
N THR A 66 -5.32 0.84 21.77
CA THR A 66 -6.42 0.90 22.75
C THR A 66 -7.79 1.16 22.12
N ALA A 67 -7.85 1.68 20.90
CA ALA A 67 -9.09 2.00 20.20
C ALA A 67 -9.52 0.81 19.32
N PRO A 68 -10.67 0.16 19.60
CA PRO A 68 -11.16 -0.93 18.75
C PRO A 68 -11.64 -0.40 17.41
N GLY A 69 -11.55 -1.23 16.36
CA GLY A 69 -12.33 -1.04 15.15
C GLY A 69 -13.80 -1.43 15.36
N MET A 70 -14.68 -0.97 14.49
CA MET A 70 -16.11 -1.24 14.56
C MET A 70 -16.66 -1.54 13.17
N TRP A 71 -17.44 -2.61 13.08
CA TRP A 71 -18.11 -3.08 11.88
C TRP A 71 -19.62 -2.94 12.05
N PHE A 72 -20.27 -2.26 11.13
CA PHE A 72 -21.71 -2.04 11.11
C PHE A 72 -22.31 -2.59 9.84
N GLU A 73 -23.50 -3.19 9.95
CA GLU A 73 -24.24 -3.69 8.81
C GLU A 73 -25.65 -3.06 8.78
N ARG A 74 -26.06 -2.57 7.61
CA ARG A 74 -27.41 -2.06 7.39
C ARG A 74 -27.81 -2.18 5.92
N GLY A 75 -28.90 -2.89 5.65
CA GLY A 75 -29.46 -2.99 4.29
C GLY A 75 -28.48 -3.57 3.26
N GLY A 76 -27.70 -4.60 3.64
CA GLY A 76 -26.70 -5.22 2.76
C GLY A 76 -25.43 -4.38 2.53
N LYS A 77 -25.30 -3.25 3.25
CA LYS A 77 -24.13 -2.40 3.20
C LYS A 77 -23.33 -2.50 4.50
N VAL A 78 -22.03 -2.37 4.38
CA VAL A 78 -21.10 -2.41 5.49
C VAL A 78 -20.42 -1.05 5.67
N VAL A 79 -20.33 -0.59 6.92
CA VAL A 79 -19.54 0.58 7.31
C VAL A 79 -18.51 0.10 8.32
N VAL A 80 -17.24 0.39 8.07
CA VAL A 80 -16.13 0.04 8.97
C VAL A 80 -15.51 1.33 9.49
N SER A 81 -15.34 1.41 10.81
CA SER A 81 -14.63 2.51 11.47
C SER A 81 -13.34 1.96 12.08
N LEU A 82 -12.23 2.62 11.75
CA LEU A 82 -10.88 2.18 12.17
C LEU A 82 -10.15 3.32 12.91
N PRO A 83 -9.17 2.99 13.77
CA PRO A 83 -8.28 3.95 14.38
C PRO A 83 -7.53 4.79 13.34
N GLY A 84 -7.17 6.03 13.72
CA GLY A 84 -6.43 6.94 12.84
C GLY A 84 -4.92 6.67 12.77
N VAL A 85 -4.38 5.81 13.63
CA VAL A 85 -2.97 5.42 13.63
C VAL A 85 -2.73 4.43 12.48
N PRO A 86 -1.89 4.74 11.48
CA PRO A 86 -1.74 3.92 10.28
C PRO A 86 -1.37 2.45 10.58
N TYR A 87 -0.43 2.24 11.46
CA TYR A 87 0.01 0.90 11.88
C TYR A 87 -1.14 0.04 12.45
N GLU A 88 -1.98 0.60 13.33
CA GLU A 88 -3.13 -0.09 13.90
C GLU A 88 -4.19 -0.37 12.82
N MET A 89 -4.46 0.61 11.97
CA MET A 89 -5.42 0.50 10.88
C MET A 89 -5.04 -0.58 9.88
N GLU A 90 -3.77 -0.66 9.48
CA GLU A 90 -3.27 -1.66 8.54
C GLU A 90 -3.44 -3.09 9.08
N HIS A 91 -3.11 -3.33 10.34
CA HIS A 91 -3.32 -4.65 10.97
C HIS A 91 -4.81 -5.01 11.08
N LEU A 92 -5.65 -4.07 11.54
CA LEU A 92 -7.10 -4.30 11.58
C LEU A 92 -7.69 -4.58 10.19
N MET A 93 -7.21 -3.88 9.16
CA MET A 93 -7.63 -4.17 7.78
C MET A 93 -7.27 -5.59 7.36
N GLN A 94 -6.03 -6.01 7.61
CA GLN A 94 -5.53 -7.33 7.18
C GLN A 94 -6.16 -8.48 7.96
N ASP A 95 -6.24 -8.35 9.29
CA ASP A 95 -6.56 -9.45 10.19
C ASP A 95 -8.07 -9.59 10.43
N GLU A 96 -8.82 -8.48 10.43
CA GLU A 96 -10.23 -8.46 10.79
C GLU A 96 -11.14 -8.07 9.62
N VAL A 97 -10.85 -6.96 8.93
CA VAL A 97 -11.78 -6.38 7.92
C VAL A 97 -11.78 -7.18 6.63
N MET A 98 -10.61 -7.44 6.05
CA MET A 98 -10.50 -8.12 4.75
C MET A 98 -11.07 -9.55 4.76
N PRO A 99 -10.82 -10.38 5.80
CA PRO A 99 -11.46 -11.69 5.90
C PRO A 99 -12.99 -11.61 5.99
N ARG A 100 -13.52 -10.66 6.79
CA ARG A 100 -14.96 -10.45 6.94
C ARG A 100 -15.61 -9.96 5.64
N LEU A 101 -15.00 -9.02 4.93
CA LEU A 101 -15.49 -8.56 3.63
C LEU A 101 -15.55 -9.70 2.62
N LYS A 102 -14.52 -10.56 2.57
CA LYS A 102 -14.51 -11.74 1.69
C LYS A 102 -15.60 -12.75 2.02
N ALA A 103 -15.92 -12.92 3.31
CA ALA A 103 -16.97 -13.81 3.76
C ALA A 103 -18.38 -13.22 3.57
N HIS A 104 -18.52 -11.89 3.70
CA HIS A 104 -19.80 -11.19 3.65
C HIS A 104 -20.30 -10.92 2.22
N PHE A 105 -19.37 -10.63 1.29
CA PHE A 105 -19.69 -10.30 -0.09
C PHE A 105 -19.21 -11.38 -1.05
N GLU A 106 -20.02 -11.69 -2.04
CA GLU A 106 -19.57 -12.43 -3.21
C GLU A 106 -18.64 -11.52 -4.03
N LEU A 107 -17.36 -11.59 -3.74
CA LEU A 107 -16.35 -10.78 -4.42
C LEU A 107 -16.00 -11.44 -5.76
N ARG A 108 -16.21 -10.71 -6.84
CA ARG A 108 -15.74 -11.13 -8.16
C ARG A 108 -14.23 -11.02 -8.23
N GLN A 109 -13.59 -12.03 -8.78
CA GLN A 109 -12.14 -11.99 -8.97
C GLN A 109 -11.76 -10.95 -10.01
N ILE A 110 -10.80 -10.09 -9.65
CA ILE A 110 -10.16 -9.17 -10.57
C ILE A 110 -8.70 -9.57 -10.64
N VAL A 111 -8.22 -9.89 -11.82
CA VAL A 111 -6.81 -10.20 -12.05
C VAL A 111 -6.14 -8.96 -12.61
N HIS A 112 -5.12 -8.47 -11.93
CA HIS A 112 -4.26 -7.39 -12.41
C HIS A 112 -2.84 -7.89 -12.60
N ARG A 113 -2.22 -7.44 -13.69
CA ARG A 113 -0.79 -7.57 -13.91
C ARG A 113 -0.26 -6.25 -14.48
N THR A 114 0.91 -5.87 -14.05
CA THR A 114 1.51 -4.58 -14.40
C THR A 114 2.89 -4.79 -15.03
N MET A 115 3.12 -4.13 -16.15
CA MET A 115 4.42 -4.02 -16.81
C MET A 115 4.92 -2.59 -16.62
N ILE A 116 6.18 -2.42 -16.28
CA ILE A 116 6.80 -1.10 -16.06
C ILE A 116 7.65 -0.77 -17.26
N THR A 117 7.37 0.39 -17.86
CA THR A 117 8.11 0.89 -19.04
C THR A 117 8.82 2.19 -18.73
N ALA A 118 9.95 2.44 -19.38
CA ALA A 118 10.70 3.69 -19.31
C ALA A 118 11.26 4.09 -20.70
N GLY A 119 11.73 5.34 -20.78
CA GLY A 119 12.37 5.87 -21.99
C GLY A 119 11.40 6.38 -23.08
N LEU A 120 10.08 6.18 -22.91
CA LEU A 120 9.05 6.75 -23.78
C LEU A 120 8.06 7.58 -22.95
N PRO A 121 7.75 8.82 -23.34
CA PRO A 121 6.59 9.54 -22.84
C PRO A 121 5.28 8.77 -23.10
N GLU A 122 4.28 8.95 -22.24
CA GLU A 122 3.00 8.22 -22.31
C GLU A 122 2.37 8.28 -23.72
N SER A 123 2.32 9.46 -24.34
CA SER A 123 1.72 9.64 -25.68
C SER A 123 2.47 8.88 -26.77
N MET A 124 3.79 8.79 -26.68
CA MET A 124 4.60 8.03 -27.62
C MET A 124 4.46 6.53 -27.39
N LEU A 125 4.39 6.11 -26.12
CA LEU A 125 4.13 4.73 -25.74
C LEU A 125 2.77 4.28 -26.28
N ALA A 126 1.70 5.05 -26.02
CA ALA A 126 0.36 4.75 -26.50
C ALA A 126 0.32 4.60 -28.03
N LYS A 127 0.97 5.51 -28.76
CA LYS A 127 1.07 5.41 -30.22
C LYS A 127 1.82 4.16 -30.68
N ALA A 128 2.91 3.81 -30.00
CA ALA A 128 3.71 2.64 -30.36
C ALA A 128 2.97 1.31 -30.16
N ILE A 129 2.04 1.23 -29.20
CA ILE A 129 1.30 0.00 -28.87
C ILE A 129 -0.17 0.02 -29.32
N GLU A 130 -0.62 1.07 -30.03
CA GLU A 130 -2.02 1.29 -30.43
C GLU A 130 -2.65 0.07 -31.13
N ALA A 131 -1.95 -0.51 -32.11
CA ALA A 131 -2.46 -1.67 -32.84
C ALA A 131 -2.65 -2.91 -31.91
N TRP A 132 -1.76 -3.09 -30.98
CA TRP A 132 -1.85 -4.16 -29.96
C TRP A 132 -2.98 -3.89 -28.97
N GLU A 133 -3.12 -2.65 -28.48
CA GLU A 133 -4.17 -2.24 -27.56
C GLU A 133 -5.55 -2.47 -28.19
N ASN A 134 -5.74 -2.08 -29.45
CA ASN A 134 -6.99 -2.28 -30.20
C ASN A 134 -7.32 -3.77 -30.46
N ALA A 135 -6.33 -4.65 -30.41
CA ALA A 135 -6.47 -6.09 -30.61
C ALA A 135 -6.69 -6.87 -29.29
N LEU A 136 -6.71 -6.19 -28.13
CA LEU A 136 -6.91 -6.84 -26.84
C LEU A 136 -8.29 -7.51 -26.77
N PRO A 137 -8.38 -8.69 -26.12
CA PRO A 137 -9.67 -9.31 -25.81
C PRO A 137 -10.59 -8.34 -25.06
N PRO A 138 -11.91 -8.31 -25.32
CA PRO A 138 -12.84 -7.34 -24.74
C PRO A 138 -12.90 -7.35 -23.21
N TYR A 139 -12.58 -8.50 -22.58
CA TYR A 139 -12.55 -8.65 -21.14
C TYR A 139 -11.25 -8.15 -20.49
N LEU A 140 -10.20 -7.84 -21.26
CA LEU A 140 -8.99 -7.19 -20.80
C LEU A 140 -9.10 -5.68 -20.96
N LYS A 141 -8.72 -4.96 -19.90
CA LYS A 141 -8.65 -3.49 -19.91
C LYS A 141 -7.24 -3.05 -19.65
N LEU A 142 -6.72 -2.18 -20.50
CA LEU A 142 -5.44 -1.51 -20.32
C LEU A 142 -5.63 -0.20 -19.56
N ALA A 143 -4.74 0.07 -18.62
CA ALA A 143 -4.60 1.37 -17.97
C ALA A 143 -3.15 1.84 -18.04
N TYR A 144 -2.97 3.11 -18.41
CA TYR A 144 -1.70 3.82 -18.32
C TYR A 144 -1.61 4.49 -16.96
N LEU A 145 -0.55 4.21 -16.21
CA LEU A 145 -0.30 4.74 -14.88
C LEU A 145 1.05 5.47 -14.89
N PRO A 146 1.07 6.76 -15.26
CA PRO A 146 2.31 7.52 -15.34
C PRO A 146 2.93 7.77 -13.98
N ASN A 147 4.25 7.65 -13.93
CA ASN A 147 5.10 8.02 -12.80
C ASN A 147 6.30 8.83 -13.33
N PRO A 148 6.99 9.61 -12.51
CA PRO A 148 8.20 10.29 -12.94
C PRO A 148 9.22 9.29 -13.52
N GLY A 149 9.54 9.46 -14.83
CA GLY A 149 10.51 8.63 -15.54
C GLY A 149 10.03 7.25 -16.01
N ALA A 150 8.79 6.85 -15.72
CA ALA A 150 8.25 5.56 -16.11
C ALA A 150 6.74 5.62 -16.37
N VAL A 151 6.22 4.70 -17.19
CA VAL A 151 4.79 4.47 -17.36
C VAL A 151 4.49 3.01 -17.02
N ARG A 152 3.56 2.77 -16.11
CA ARG A 152 3.09 1.42 -15.82
C ARG A 152 1.89 1.10 -16.70
N LEU A 153 1.98 0.00 -17.44
CA LEU A 153 0.89 -0.56 -18.24
C LEU A 153 0.23 -1.67 -17.42
N ARG A 154 -0.99 -1.43 -16.94
CA ARG A 154 -1.74 -2.42 -16.16
C ARG A 154 -2.83 -3.06 -17.02
N LEU A 155 -2.72 -4.36 -17.23
CA LEU A 155 -3.81 -5.18 -17.75
C LEU A 155 -4.69 -5.67 -16.59
N SER A 156 -5.99 -5.48 -16.74
CA SER A 156 -6.99 -5.90 -15.77
C SER A 156 -8.05 -6.76 -16.45
N ALA A 157 -8.35 -7.91 -15.87
CA ALA A 157 -9.48 -8.73 -16.26
C ALA A 157 -10.55 -8.72 -15.16
N TYR A 158 -11.79 -8.47 -15.55
CA TYR A 158 -12.93 -8.39 -14.65
C TYR A 158 -13.87 -9.58 -14.93
N GLU A 159 -14.39 -10.19 -13.87
CA GLU A 159 -15.46 -11.21 -13.95
C GLU A 159 -15.08 -12.49 -14.71
N VAL A 160 -13.81 -12.81 -14.79
CA VAL A 160 -13.32 -14.01 -15.46
C VAL A 160 -12.65 -14.91 -14.45
N GLU A 161 -13.13 -16.12 -14.31
CA GLU A 161 -12.52 -17.12 -13.44
C GLU A 161 -11.43 -17.91 -14.17
N GLY A 162 -10.36 -18.20 -13.43
CA GLY A 162 -9.43 -19.28 -13.73
C GLY A 162 -8.03 -18.88 -14.19
N GLU A 163 -7.19 -19.88 -14.20
CA GLU A 163 -5.78 -19.88 -14.62
C GLU A 163 -5.59 -19.38 -16.08
N SER A 164 -6.62 -19.50 -16.90
CA SER A 164 -6.63 -19.10 -18.31
C SER A 164 -6.41 -17.59 -18.50
N VAL A 165 -6.91 -16.74 -17.58
CA VAL A 165 -6.77 -15.27 -17.65
C VAL A 165 -5.33 -14.85 -17.40
N SER A 166 -4.69 -15.43 -16.40
CA SER A 166 -3.29 -15.14 -16.10
C SER A 166 -2.37 -15.53 -17.27
N LYS A 167 -2.65 -16.66 -17.91
CA LYS A 167 -1.93 -17.10 -19.13
C LYS A 167 -2.16 -16.17 -20.31
N GLU A 168 -3.38 -15.66 -20.46
CA GLU A 168 -3.69 -14.70 -21.54
C GLU A 168 -2.97 -13.36 -21.29
N ILE A 169 -2.98 -12.83 -20.07
CA ILE A 169 -2.24 -11.60 -19.76
C ILE A 169 -0.74 -11.78 -20.03
N GLU A 170 -0.17 -12.94 -19.67
CA GLU A 170 1.24 -13.22 -19.95
C GLU A 170 1.51 -13.27 -21.46
N ARG A 171 0.63 -13.88 -22.24
CA ARG A 171 0.70 -13.88 -23.71
C ARG A 171 0.66 -12.46 -24.27
N GLN A 172 -0.17 -11.59 -23.73
CA GLN A 172 -0.24 -10.19 -24.13
C GLN A 172 1.05 -9.42 -23.78
N PHE A 173 1.62 -9.68 -22.62
CA PHE A 173 2.90 -9.10 -22.23
C PHE A 173 4.07 -9.58 -23.10
N GLU A 174 4.05 -10.85 -23.53
CA GLU A 174 5.03 -11.36 -24.49
C GLU A 174 4.91 -10.66 -25.87
N ALA A 175 3.68 -10.36 -26.30
CA ALA A 175 3.47 -9.57 -27.51
C ALA A 175 4.04 -8.15 -27.35
N LEU A 176 3.82 -7.50 -26.22
CA LEU A 176 4.40 -6.18 -25.92
C LEU A 176 5.93 -6.19 -25.89
N ARG A 177 6.56 -7.22 -25.34
CA ARG A 177 8.03 -7.37 -25.35
C ARG A 177 8.61 -7.34 -26.78
N ARG A 178 7.86 -7.82 -27.76
CA ARG A 178 8.29 -7.77 -29.18
C ARG A 178 8.13 -6.39 -29.82
N ILE A 179 7.16 -5.59 -29.34
CA ILE A 179 6.88 -4.26 -29.85
C ILE A 179 7.81 -3.20 -29.25
N ILE A 180 8.04 -3.27 -27.94
CA ILE A 180 8.82 -2.29 -27.17
C ILE A 180 9.95 -2.95 -26.35
N PRO A 181 10.84 -3.75 -26.95
CA PRO A 181 11.79 -4.61 -26.24
C PRO A 181 12.78 -3.83 -25.34
N HIS A 182 13.10 -2.60 -25.69
CA HIS A 182 14.08 -1.78 -24.97
C HIS A 182 13.45 -0.87 -23.91
N ASN A 183 12.13 -0.84 -23.82
CA ASN A 183 11.43 0.07 -22.92
C ASN A 183 10.88 -0.62 -21.68
N ILE A 184 10.85 -1.95 -21.64
CA ILE A 184 10.35 -2.72 -20.49
C ILE A 184 11.48 -2.86 -19.48
N ILE A 185 11.24 -2.37 -18.25
CA ILE A 185 12.23 -2.36 -17.18
C ILE A 185 11.83 -3.22 -15.98
N GLY A 186 10.57 -3.65 -15.87
CA GLY A 186 10.13 -4.47 -14.75
C GLY A 186 8.66 -4.80 -14.77
N TYR A 187 8.20 -5.42 -13.69
CA TYR A 187 6.85 -5.92 -13.53
C TYR A 187 6.30 -5.62 -12.12
N GLU A 188 4.99 -5.65 -12.02
CA GLU A 188 4.21 -5.53 -10.78
C GLU A 188 4.47 -4.23 -10.03
N THR A 189 4.79 -4.31 -8.75
CA THR A 189 5.00 -3.17 -7.85
C THR A 189 6.47 -2.77 -7.70
N ALA A 190 7.37 -3.39 -8.48
CA ALA A 190 8.79 -3.12 -8.35
C ALA A 190 9.09 -1.61 -8.41
N THR A 191 9.89 -1.15 -7.49
CA THR A 191 10.38 0.23 -7.47
C THR A 191 11.58 0.39 -8.39
N MET A 192 11.88 1.60 -8.81
CA MET A 192 13.07 1.89 -9.61
C MET A 192 14.36 1.44 -8.88
N GLN A 193 14.39 1.58 -7.56
CA GLN A 193 15.53 1.16 -6.74
C GLN A 193 15.73 -0.35 -6.77
N GLU A 194 14.65 -1.13 -6.64
CA GLU A 194 14.70 -2.59 -6.73
C GLU A 194 15.17 -3.07 -8.10
N LEU A 195 14.66 -2.44 -9.17
CA LEU A 195 15.07 -2.79 -10.53
C LEU A 195 16.56 -2.48 -10.77
N ILE A 196 17.05 -1.34 -10.29
CA ILE A 196 18.48 -0.98 -10.39
C ILE A 196 19.32 -1.91 -9.52
N HIS A 197 18.87 -2.22 -8.28
CA HIS A 197 19.53 -3.17 -7.39
C HIS A 197 19.74 -4.52 -8.08
N GLN A 198 18.67 -5.08 -8.64
CA GLN A 198 18.72 -6.34 -9.37
C GLN A 198 19.70 -6.26 -10.54
N LEU A 199 19.58 -5.22 -11.37
CA LEU A 199 20.41 -5.03 -12.56
C LEU A 199 21.90 -4.92 -12.22
N LEU A 200 22.25 -4.13 -11.20
CA LEU A 200 23.65 -3.95 -10.77
C LEU A 200 24.22 -5.26 -10.21
N THR A 201 23.42 -6.00 -9.44
CA THR A 201 23.82 -7.30 -8.88
C THR A 201 24.06 -8.33 -9.97
N GLU A 202 23.12 -8.48 -10.91
CA GLU A 202 23.23 -9.43 -12.03
C GLU A 202 24.43 -9.12 -12.93
N ARG A 203 24.67 -7.85 -13.22
CA ARG A 203 25.77 -7.40 -14.07
C ARG A 203 27.11 -7.26 -13.33
N ARG A 204 27.12 -7.44 -12.01
CA ARG A 204 28.31 -7.22 -11.14
C ARG A 204 28.92 -5.85 -11.35
N GLN A 205 28.05 -4.84 -11.54
CA GLN A 205 28.45 -3.45 -11.69
C GLN A 205 28.39 -2.76 -10.34
N THR A 206 29.15 -1.69 -10.18
CA THR A 206 29.20 -0.90 -8.94
C THR A 206 28.56 0.46 -9.12
N LEU A 207 28.11 1.05 -8.02
CA LEU A 207 27.48 2.36 -7.94
C LEU A 207 28.14 3.18 -6.83
N ALA A 208 28.43 4.43 -7.15
CA ALA A 208 28.72 5.46 -6.17
C ALA A 208 27.87 6.70 -6.48
N THR A 209 27.53 7.49 -5.48
CA THR A 209 26.73 8.71 -5.64
C THR A 209 27.46 9.95 -5.13
N ALA A 210 27.32 11.06 -5.86
CA ALA A 210 27.71 12.39 -5.41
C ALA A 210 26.46 13.28 -5.44
N GLU A 211 26.00 13.69 -4.28
CA GLU A 211 24.72 14.38 -4.10
C GLU A 211 24.93 15.80 -3.56
N SER A 212 24.04 16.71 -3.95
CA SER A 212 23.95 18.07 -3.45
C SER A 212 22.54 18.36 -2.95
N CYS A 213 21.64 18.88 -3.78
CA CYS A 213 20.27 19.23 -3.40
C CYS A 213 19.42 18.04 -2.94
N THR A 214 19.73 16.84 -3.36
CA THR A 214 19.08 15.60 -2.91
C THR A 214 19.48 15.16 -1.50
N GLY A 215 20.53 15.78 -0.92
CA GLY A 215 20.91 15.64 0.48
C GLY A 215 21.22 14.22 0.95
N GLY A 216 21.67 13.32 0.08
CA GLY A 216 21.94 11.91 0.39
C GLY A 216 20.72 10.99 0.18
N THR A 217 19.60 11.50 -0.34
CA THR A 217 18.37 10.70 -0.54
C THR A 217 18.60 9.54 -1.50
N ILE A 218 19.41 9.71 -2.56
CA ILE A 218 19.70 8.63 -3.51
C ILE A 218 20.50 7.53 -2.81
N ALA A 219 21.58 7.89 -2.12
CA ALA A 219 22.38 6.94 -1.34
C ALA A 219 21.52 6.20 -0.29
N ALA A 220 20.68 6.92 0.46
CA ALA A 220 19.78 6.33 1.46
C ALA A 220 18.82 5.32 0.87
N ARG A 221 18.26 5.56 -0.32
CA ARG A 221 17.36 4.63 -1.00
C ARG A 221 18.05 3.34 -1.41
N PHE A 222 19.30 3.39 -1.85
CA PHE A 222 20.06 2.18 -2.20
C PHE A 222 20.54 1.43 -0.97
N THR A 223 21.02 2.14 0.05
CA THR A 223 21.51 1.52 1.29
C THR A 223 20.39 0.91 2.14
N ALA A 224 19.13 1.31 1.94
CA ALA A 224 17.98 0.65 2.54
C ALA A 224 17.69 -0.75 1.96
N MET A 225 18.30 -1.09 0.81
CA MET A 225 18.12 -2.40 0.17
C MET A 225 19.04 -3.45 0.84
N PRO A 226 18.51 -4.57 1.34
CA PRO A 226 19.34 -5.67 1.82
C PRO A 226 20.31 -6.15 0.72
N GLY A 227 21.58 -6.30 1.06
CA GLY A 227 22.60 -6.74 0.09
C GLY A 227 23.20 -5.61 -0.76
N ALA A 228 22.87 -4.35 -0.53
CA ALA A 228 23.40 -3.20 -1.28
C ALA A 228 24.94 -3.10 -1.26
N SER A 229 25.60 -3.63 -0.23
CA SER A 229 27.07 -3.66 -0.13
C SER A 229 27.76 -4.44 -1.27
N ALA A 230 27.03 -5.28 -2.00
CA ALA A 230 27.57 -5.99 -3.16
C ALA A 230 27.87 -5.05 -4.35
N TYR A 231 27.23 -3.88 -4.43
CA TYR A 231 27.38 -2.97 -5.55
C TYR A 231 27.57 -1.49 -5.14
N PHE A 232 27.04 -1.06 -3.98
CA PHE A 232 27.11 0.33 -3.56
C PHE A 232 28.43 0.60 -2.81
N LEU A 233 29.32 1.40 -3.41
CA LEU A 233 30.66 1.64 -2.88
C LEU A 233 30.70 2.79 -1.88
N CYS A 234 30.11 3.94 -2.25
CA CYS A 234 30.04 5.11 -1.38
C CYS A 234 29.00 6.11 -1.85
N GLY A 235 28.60 7.01 -0.94
CA GLY A 235 27.80 8.19 -1.24
C GLY A 235 28.45 9.42 -0.59
N VAL A 236 28.64 10.48 -1.36
CA VAL A 236 29.15 11.78 -0.89
C VAL A 236 28.05 12.81 -0.98
N VAL A 237 27.79 13.54 0.09
CA VAL A 237 26.88 14.70 0.10
C VAL A 237 27.71 15.96 0.24
N SER A 238 27.85 16.69 -0.87
CA SER A 238 28.66 17.90 -0.97
C SER A 238 27.77 19.09 -1.27
N TYR A 239 27.37 19.85 -0.23
CA TYR A 239 26.33 20.88 -0.35
C TYR A 239 26.87 22.25 -0.69
N SER A 240 27.96 22.70 -0.02
CA SER A 240 28.58 23.98 -0.31
C SER A 240 29.53 23.93 -1.51
N ASN A 241 29.75 25.06 -2.18
CA ASN A 241 30.71 25.12 -3.28
C ASN A 241 32.15 24.78 -2.80
N ALA A 242 32.52 25.19 -1.60
CA ALA A 242 33.81 24.85 -1.03
C ALA A 242 33.99 23.34 -0.81
N SER A 243 32.96 22.65 -0.29
CA SER A 243 33.00 21.19 -0.13
C SER A 243 33.01 20.45 -1.45
N LYS A 244 32.28 20.96 -2.49
CA LYS A 244 32.35 20.38 -3.83
C LYS A 244 33.75 20.42 -4.42
N GLN A 245 34.46 21.57 -4.30
CA GLN A 245 35.82 21.72 -4.79
C GLN A 245 36.86 20.90 -4.01
N ALA A 246 36.60 20.65 -2.71
CA ALA A 246 37.53 19.91 -1.87
C ALA A 246 37.41 18.40 -1.94
N VAL A 247 36.19 17.87 -2.29
CA VAL A 247 35.88 16.44 -2.18
C VAL A 247 35.61 15.78 -3.53
N LEU A 248 35.08 16.55 -4.49
CA LEU A 248 34.75 16.09 -5.85
C LEU A 248 35.67 16.72 -6.89
#